data_d79546db1645b97b871a75c1b659428b
#
_entry.id   d79546db1645b97b871a75c1b659428b
#
_cell.length_a   1.000
_cell.length_b   1.000
_cell.length_c   1.000
_cell.angle_alpha   90.00
_cell.angle_beta   90.00
_cell.angle_gamma   90.00
#
_symmetry.space_group_name_H-M   'P 1'
#
loop_
_entity.id
_entity.type
_entity.pdbx_description
1 polymer ?
#
loop_
_entity_poly.entity_id
_entity_poly.type
_entity_poly.pdbx_seq_one_letter_code
_entity_poly.pdbx_strand_id
1 'polypeptide(L)'
;MDTEPPENWIIDNSNMPEVGTIEWRGWSFASMDFWVDAEDQLRSQFIRADGTVAVVDPDEWDDCENAASFGSYNSILISPLIQLTGQPINISFDSHYRQEAPQQVSLTVTNSSGEIIEMLLHYSSDSGSDNDSGDVLNQRLSFIVETDEDEIYLKWEMYDAGNNWYWAIDNVTIQSQTPPIGDLNYDGNLNIFDLLTLAEILVGVISPDTVLNHVSDINQDGETSFSDLILFLIYIMNH
;
A
#
# COMPACT_ATOMS: atom_id res chain seq x y z
N MET A 1 -4.22 -18.11 -16.25
CA MET A 1 -4.72 -16.81 -15.77
C MET A 1 -5.96 -17.05 -14.93
N ASP A 2 -6.10 -16.33 -13.84
CA ASP A 2 -7.25 -16.41 -12.93
C ASP A 2 -7.87 -15.01 -12.81
N THR A 3 -9.18 -14.91 -12.95
CA THR A 3 -9.94 -13.66 -12.75
C THR A 3 -10.54 -13.57 -11.34
N GLU A 4 -10.38 -14.64 -10.56
CA GLU A 4 -10.81 -14.67 -9.17
C GLU A 4 -9.69 -14.11 -8.29
N PRO A 5 -9.99 -13.14 -7.41
CA PRO A 5 -8.98 -12.58 -6.52
C PRO A 5 -8.57 -13.61 -5.44
N PRO A 6 -7.42 -13.42 -4.79
CA PRO A 6 -7.08 -14.18 -3.58
C PRO A 6 -8.17 -14.08 -2.52
N GLU A 7 -8.17 -15.01 -1.58
CA GLU A 7 -9.18 -15.07 -0.51
C GLU A 7 -9.33 -13.72 0.22
N ASN A 8 -10.58 -13.27 0.36
CA ASN A 8 -10.99 -12.00 0.98
C ASN A 8 -10.57 -10.71 0.25
N TRP A 9 -9.93 -10.79 -0.91
CA TRP A 9 -9.77 -9.65 -1.81
C TRP A 9 -11.03 -9.47 -2.65
N ILE A 10 -11.29 -8.25 -3.09
CA ILE A 10 -12.47 -7.92 -3.89
C ILE A 10 -12.01 -7.16 -5.14
N ILE A 11 -12.60 -7.52 -6.30
CA ILE A 11 -12.47 -6.74 -7.52
C ILE A 11 -13.80 -6.02 -7.75
N ASP A 12 -13.74 -4.69 -7.89
CA ASP A 12 -14.90 -3.87 -8.25
C ASP A 12 -14.74 -3.33 -9.67
N ASN A 13 -15.54 -3.87 -10.59
CA ASN A 13 -15.65 -3.49 -11.99
C ASN A 13 -17.00 -2.83 -12.29
N SER A 14 -17.72 -2.33 -11.28
CA SER A 14 -19.09 -1.79 -11.43
C SER A 14 -19.18 -0.58 -12.38
N ASN A 15 -18.06 0.15 -12.53
CA ASN A 15 -17.95 1.31 -13.42
C ASN A 15 -17.28 1.00 -14.76
N MET A 16 -17.26 -0.26 -15.16
CA MET A 16 -16.59 -0.74 -16.36
C MET A 16 -17.60 -1.36 -17.34
N PRO A 17 -17.47 -1.19 -18.66
CA PRO A 17 -18.35 -1.84 -19.64
C PRO A 17 -18.29 -3.37 -19.57
N GLU A 18 -19.42 -4.03 -19.84
CA GLU A 18 -19.52 -5.49 -19.87
C GLU A 18 -19.13 -6.09 -21.25
N VAL A 19 -18.02 -5.62 -21.81
CA VAL A 19 -17.48 -5.99 -23.13
C VAL A 19 -15.98 -6.20 -23.05
N GLY A 20 -15.36 -6.60 -24.15
CA GLY A 20 -13.91 -6.82 -24.26
C GLY A 20 -13.48 -8.23 -23.87
N THR A 21 -12.19 -8.45 -23.81
CA THR A 21 -11.59 -9.73 -23.43
C THR A 21 -11.85 -10.02 -21.96
N ILE A 22 -12.62 -11.08 -21.67
CA ILE A 22 -13.13 -11.38 -20.32
C ILE A 22 -12.00 -11.59 -19.33
N GLU A 23 -10.93 -12.23 -19.73
CA GLU A 23 -9.76 -12.53 -18.90
C GLU A 23 -9.02 -11.28 -18.45
N TRP A 24 -9.17 -10.18 -19.17
CA TRP A 24 -8.52 -8.89 -18.89
C TRP A 24 -9.50 -7.80 -18.43
N ARG A 25 -10.73 -8.19 -18.18
CA ARG A 25 -11.76 -7.25 -17.71
C ARG A 25 -11.59 -6.93 -16.23
N GLY A 26 -10.81 -5.90 -15.95
CA GLY A 26 -10.44 -5.46 -14.62
C GLY A 26 -9.18 -6.16 -14.09
N TRP A 27 -8.98 -6.09 -12.79
CA TRP A 27 -7.85 -6.76 -12.15
C TRP A 27 -7.88 -8.26 -12.43
N SER A 28 -6.74 -8.79 -12.82
CA SER A 28 -6.55 -10.20 -13.18
C SER A 28 -5.28 -10.73 -12.53
N PHE A 29 -5.18 -12.04 -12.36
CA PHE A 29 -4.03 -12.69 -11.75
C PHE A 29 -3.39 -13.64 -12.76
N ALA A 30 -2.21 -13.27 -13.26
CA ALA A 30 -1.49 -13.99 -14.29
C ALA A 30 -0.13 -14.47 -13.80
N SER A 31 0.34 -15.62 -14.26
CA SER A 31 1.77 -15.89 -14.09
C SER A 31 2.59 -14.94 -14.94
N MET A 32 3.76 -14.55 -14.46
CA MET A 32 4.66 -13.66 -15.21
C MET A 32 4.95 -14.20 -16.61
N ASP A 33 5.23 -15.50 -16.75
CA ASP A 33 5.50 -16.11 -18.05
C ASP A 33 4.30 -15.94 -19.01
N PHE A 34 3.07 -16.19 -18.52
CA PHE A 34 1.87 -16.04 -19.35
C PHE A 34 1.64 -14.59 -19.78
N TRP A 35 1.82 -13.63 -18.87
CA TRP A 35 1.61 -12.21 -19.15
C TRP A 35 2.65 -11.65 -20.11
N VAL A 36 3.92 -12.06 -19.98
CA VAL A 36 5.00 -11.71 -20.93
C VAL A 36 4.82 -12.36 -22.29
N ASP A 37 4.36 -13.64 -22.32
CA ASP A 37 4.17 -14.39 -23.56
C ASP A 37 2.96 -13.89 -24.39
N ALA A 38 1.98 -13.23 -23.75
CA ALA A 38 0.86 -12.61 -24.46
C ALA A 38 1.39 -11.50 -25.40
N GLU A 39 2.10 -10.54 -24.87
CA GLU A 39 2.94 -9.58 -25.58
C GLU A 39 3.91 -8.92 -24.61
N ASP A 40 5.22 -8.89 -24.88
CA ASP A 40 6.20 -8.43 -23.88
C ASP A 40 6.00 -6.95 -23.48
N GLN A 41 5.94 -6.05 -24.44
CA GLN A 41 5.63 -4.61 -24.19
C GLN A 41 6.30 -4.01 -22.92
N LEU A 42 7.54 -4.43 -22.59
CA LEU A 42 8.31 -4.15 -21.38
C LEU A 42 7.87 -4.95 -20.12
N ARG A 43 6.90 -5.87 -20.21
CA ARG A 43 6.44 -6.69 -19.08
C ARG A 43 7.58 -7.53 -18.49
N SER A 44 8.50 -8.04 -19.33
CA SER A 44 9.71 -8.77 -18.90
C SER A 44 10.67 -7.95 -18.03
N GLN A 45 10.52 -6.63 -17.97
CA GLN A 45 11.30 -5.76 -17.10
C GLN A 45 10.78 -5.74 -15.65
N PHE A 46 9.63 -6.35 -15.35
CA PHE A 46 9.14 -6.49 -13.99
C PHE A 46 9.89 -7.61 -13.24
N ILE A 47 11.20 -7.47 -13.09
CA ILE A 47 12.09 -8.47 -12.51
C ILE A 47 11.95 -8.65 -10.99
N ARG A 48 11.18 -7.78 -10.32
CA ARG A 48 10.84 -7.90 -8.89
C ARG A 48 9.68 -8.86 -8.64
N ALA A 49 8.88 -9.10 -9.66
CA ALA A 49 7.75 -10.03 -9.57
C ALA A 49 8.21 -11.48 -9.65
N ASP A 50 7.49 -12.37 -8.98
CA ASP A 50 7.73 -13.81 -9.01
C ASP A 50 6.39 -14.58 -8.97
N GLY A 51 6.26 -15.55 -9.85
CA GLY A 51 5.06 -16.40 -9.91
C GLY A 51 3.83 -15.69 -10.47
N THR A 52 2.85 -15.38 -9.63
CA THR A 52 1.59 -14.75 -10.05
C THR A 52 1.54 -13.28 -9.66
N VAL A 53 1.27 -12.43 -10.62
CA VAL A 53 1.12 -10.98 -10.44
C VAL A 53 -0.34 -10.56 -10.56
N ALA A 54 -0.73 -9.50 -9.85
CA ALA A 54 -1.99 -8.83 -10.09
C ALA A 54 -1.79 -7.74 -11.15
N VAL A 55 -2.64 -7.74 -12.17
CA VAL A 55 -2.49 -6.89 -13.35
C VAL A 55 -3.83 -6.26 -13.74
N VAL A 56 -3.82 -4.99 -14.10
CA VAL A 56 -4.83 -4.32 -14.92
C VAL A 56 -4.21 -3.98 -16.27
N ASP A 57 -4.84 -4.45 -17.35
CA ASP A 57 -4.29 -4.36 -18.71
C ASP A 57 -5.38 -3.94 -19.71
N PRO A 58 -5.61 -2.64 -19.86
CA PRO A 58 -6.62 -2.11 -20.79
C PRO A 58 -6.33 -2.41 -22.25
N ASP A 59 -5.07 -2.56 -22.66
CA ASP A 59 -4.67 -2.92 -24.01
C ASP A 59 -5.21 -4.31 -24.40
N GLU A 60 -4.90 -5.31 -23.58
CA GLU A 60 -5.39 -6.68 -23.77
C GLU A 60 -6.94 -6.78 -23.65
N TRP A 61 -7.56 -5.94 -22.81
CA TRP A 61 -9.01 -5.89 -22.69
C TRP A 61 -9.68 -5.38 -23.97
N ASP A 62 -9.10 -4.34 -24.61
CA ASP A 62 -9.66 -3.70 -25.81
C ASP A 62 -9.47 -4.52 -27.10
N ASP A 63 -8.59 -5.50 -27.11
CA ASP A 63 -8.32 -6.37 -28.26
C ASP A 63 -9.56 -7.10 -28.79
N CYS A 64 -10.58 -7.25 -27.96
CA CYS A 64 -11.85 -7.82 -28.36
C CYS A 64 -12.95 -6.76 -28.41
N GLU A 65 -13.63 -6.69 -29.58
CA GLU A 65 -14.81 -5.84 -29.79
C GLU A 65 -14.56 -4.31 -29.77
N ASN A 66 -13.30 -3.84 -29.69
CA ASN A 66 -12.95 -2.42 -29.50
C ASN A 66 -13.68 -1.86 -28.26
N ALA A 67 -13.44 -2.51 -27.14
CA ALA A 67 -14.17 -2.36 -25.88
C ALA A 67 -14.15 -0.92 -25.34
N ALA A 68 -13.06 -0.19 -25.54
CA ALA A 68 -12.90 1.21 -25.16
C ALA A 68 -13.92 2.15 -25.85
N SER A 69 -14.52 1.73 -26.96
CA SER A 69 -15.60 2.51 -27.61
C SER A 69 -16.92 2.50 -26.83
N PHE A 70 -17.08 1.59 -25.86
CA PHE A 70 -18.27 1.45 -25.02
C PHE A 70 -18.17 2.17 -23.67
N GLY A 71 -16.96 2.57 -23.27
CA GLY A 71 -16.70 3.28 -22.02
C GLY A 71 -15.28 3.10 -21.54
N SER A 72 -14.92 3.75 -20.43
CA SER A 72 -13.57 3.67 -19.87
C SER A 72 -13.34 2.37 -19.10
N TYR A 73 -12.10 1.92 -19.10
CA TYR A 73 -11.62 0.90 -18.20
C TYR A 73 -11.45 1.49 -16.79
N ASN A 74 -12.26 1.01 -15.85
CA ASN A 74 -12.22 1.44 -14.44
C ASN A 74 -12.33 0.20 -13.55
N SER A 75 -11.27 -0.12 -12.83
CA SER A 75 -11.23 -1.31 -12.00
C SER A 75 -10.49 -1.06 -10.69
N ILE A 76 -11.04 -1.56 -9.60
CA ILE A 76 -10.49 -1.41 -8.25
C ILE A 76 -10.20 -2.79 -7.66
N LEU A 77 -8.98 -3.00 -7.19
CA LEU A 77 -8.60 -4.12 -6.34
C LEU A 77 -8.61 -3.65 -4.88
N ILE A 78 -9.43 -4.30 -4.06
CA ILE A 78 -9.65 -3.95 -2.66
C ILE A 78 -9.03 -5.04 -1.79
N SER A 79 -8.19 -4.65 -0.83
CA SER A 79 -7.58 -5.58 0.13
C SER A 79 -8.63 -6.23 1.04
N PRO A 80 -8.30 -7.33 1.72
CA PRO A 80 -9.03 -7.72 2.93
C PRO A 80 -9.08 -6.58 3.94
N LEU A 81 -10.08 -6.62 4.84
CA LEU A 81 -10.16 -5.68 5.96
C LEU A 81 -8.91 -5.81 6.85
N ILE A 82 -8.23 -4.69 7.06
CA ILE A 82 -7.03 -4.62 7.88
C ILE A 82 -7.41 -4.07 9.24
N GLN A 83 -7.21 -4.88 10.29
CA GLN A 83 -7.39 -4.45 11.67
C GLN A 83 -6.15 -3.71 12.14
N LEU A 84 -6.33 -2.51 12.67
CA LEU A 84 -5.25 -1.69 13.20
C LEU A 84 -5.15 -1.84 14.72
N THR A 85 -3.96 -1.67 15.24
CA THR A 85 -3.67 -1.77 16.68
C THR A 85 -3.30 -0.42 17.30
N GLY A 86 -3.66 0.69 16.60
CA GLY A 86 -3.29 2.04 16.99
C GLY A 86 -1.83 2.39 16.72
N GLN A 87 -1.13 1.53 15.97
CA GLN A 87 0.26 1.75 15.55
C GLN A 87 0.31 2.05 14.05
N PRO A 88 1.28 2.86 13.60
CA PRO A 88 1.54 3.04 12.18
C PRO A 88 1.77 1.70 11.50
N ILE A 89 1.26 1.57 10.28
CA ILE A 89 1.55 0.42 9.43
C ILE A 89 2.42 0.82 8.25
N ASN A 90 3.33 -0.07 7.88
CA ASN A 90 4.09 0.03 6.64
C ASN A 90 3.42 -0.85 5.59
N ILE A 91 3.03 -0.24 4.49
CA ILE A 91 2.50 -0.90 3.31
C ILE A 91 3.58 -0.86 2.25
N SER A 92 3.96 -2.02 1.72
CA SER A 92 4.93 -2.06 0.63
C SER A 92 4.55 -3.08 -0.41
N PHE A 93 4.87 -2.81 -1.67
CA PHE A 93 4.62 -3.71 -2.80
C PHE A 93 5.57 -3.41 -3.95
N ASP A 94 5.76 -4.38 -4.82
CA ASP A 94 6.47 -4.20 -6.07
C ASP A 94 5.48 -3.72 -7.14
N SER A 95 5.87 -2.74 -7.96
CA SER A 95 5.03 -2.05 -8.92
C SER A 95 5.71 -1.91 -10.27
N HIS A 96 4.94 -2.07 -11.31
CA HIS A 96 5.37 -1.93 -12.70
C HIS A 96 4.28 -1.23 -13.51
N TYR A 97 4.40 0.08 -13.65
CA TYR A 97 3.43 0.93 -14.33
C TYR A 97 3.99 1.44 -15.64
N ARG A 98 3.32 1.13 -16.73
CA ARG A 98 3.57 1.69 -18.05
C ARG A 98 2.47 2.67 -18.40
N GLN A 99 2.84 3.87 -18.73
CA GLN A 99 1.90 4.97 -18.90
C GLN A 99 1.45 5.14 -20.35
N GLU A 100 0.20 5.54 -20.54
CA GLU A 100 -0.32 6.13 -21.78
C GLU A 100 -1.56 6.97 -21.45
N ALA A 101 -1.61 8.20 -21.96
CA ALA A 101 -2.76 9.07 -21.69
C ALA A 101 -4.05 8.54 -22.36
N PRO A 102 -5.19 8.59 -21.69
CA PRO A 102 -5.48 9.35 -20.45
C PRO A 102 -5.48 8.50 -19.16
N GLN A 103 -4.91 7.30 -19.15
CA GLN A 103 -4.99 6.38 -18.01
C GLN A 103 -4.44 7.01 -16.73
N GLN A 104 -5.04 6.65 -15.60
CA GLN A 104 -4.60 7.05 -14.28
C GLN A 104 -4.65 5.86 -13.32
N VAL A 105 -3.76 5.84 -12.33
CA VAL A 105 -3.80 4.85 -11.26
C VAL A 105 -3.60 5.51 -9.91
N SER A 106 -4.21 4.92 -8.89
CA SER A 106 -4.05 5.37 -7.50
C SER A 106 -3.99 4.21 -6.51
N LEU A 107 -3.36 4.47 -5.37
CA LEU A 107 -3.51 3.69 -4.15
C LEU A 107 -4.09 4.59 -3.08
N THR A 108 -5.25 4.22 -2.55
CA THR A 108 -5.92 4.95 -1.48
C THR A 108 -6.13 4.07 -0.25
N VAL A 109 -6.12 4.71 0.92
CA VAL A 109 -6.56 4.15 2.19
C VAL A 109 -7.98 4.61 2.45
N THR A 110 -8.89 3.70 2.76
CA THR A 110 -10.27 4.04 3.14
C THR A 110 -10.63 3.41 4.48
N ASN A 111 -11.54 4.04 5.22
CA ASN A 111 -12.14 3.41 6.40
C ASN A 111 -13.19 2.34 6.00
N SER A 112 -13.74 1.66 6.99
CA SER A 112 -14.74 0.60 6.77
C SER A 112 -16.05 1.10 6.15
N SER A 113 -16.34 2.41 6.18
CA SER A 113 -17.50 3.03 5.49
C SER A 113 -17.19 3.40 4.03
N GLY A 114 -15.93 3.26 3.58
CA GLY A 114 -15.48 3.58 2.23
C GLY A 114 -15.03 5.02 2.01
N GLU A 115 -14.97 5.83 3.07
CA GLU A 115 -14.43 7.19 3.01
C GLU A 115 -12.90 7.15 2.84
N ILE A 116 -12.36 7.98 1.94
CA ILE A 116 -10.92 8.07 1.71
C ILE A 116 -10.27 8.82 2.89
N ILE A 117 -9.34 8.15 3.56
CA ILE A 117 -8.50 8.71 4.61
C ILE A 117 -7.28 9.39 3.97
N GLU A 118 -6.61 8.69 3.06
CA GLU A 118 -5.37 9.15 2.45
C GLU A 118 -5.19 8.57 1.04
N MET A 119 -4.57 9.36 0.15
CA MET A 119 -4.08 8.89 -1.15
C MET A 119 -2.57 8.72 -1.06
N LEU A 120 -2.09 7.48 -1.09
CA LEU A 120 -0.68 7.13 -0.94
C LEU A 120 0.10 7.23 -2.25
N LEU A 121 -0.57 6.95 -3.37
CA LEU A 121 0.03 6.95 -4.70
C LEU A 121 -0.99 7.51 -5.71
N HIS A 122 -0.48 8.29 -6.65
CA HIS A 122 -1.19 8.67 -7.86
C HIS A 122 -0.21 8.81 -9.01
N TYR A 123 -0.42 8.04 -10.07
CA TYR A 123 0.25 8.22 -11.35
C TYR A 123 -0.77 8.72 -12.37
N SER A 124 -0.46 9.85 -12.99
CA SER A 124 -1.24 10.45 -14.06
C SER A 124 -0.48 10.33 -15.37
N SER A 125 -1.19 9.93 -16.42
CA SER A 125 -0.70 9.92 -17.80
C SER A 125 -1.34 11.06 -18.58
N ASP A 126 -1.06 12.28 -18.18
CA ASP A 126 -1.52 13.48 -18.86
C ASP A 126 -0.39 14.01 -19.74
N SER A 127 -0.26 13.42 -20.93
CA SER A 127 0.86 13.68 -21.84
C SER A 127 0.99 15.17 -22.19
N GLY A 128 2.14 15.74 -21.87
CA GLY A 128 2.48 17.14 -22.09
C GLY A 128 2.09 18.08 -20.95
N SER A 129 1.63 17.57 -19.82
CA SER A 129 1.46 18.33 -18.59
C SER A 129 2.63 18.13 -17.63
N ASP A 130 2.81 19.06 -16.67
CA ASP A 130 3.79 18.91 -15.59
C ASP A 130 3.41 17.78 -14.60
N ASN A 131 2.22 17.18 -14.75
CA ASN A 131 1.69 16.12 -13.92
C ASN A 131 1.84 14.73 -14.56
N ASP A 132 2.46 14.61 -15.72
CA ASP A 132 2.72 13.33 -16.37
C ASP A 132 3.78 12.55 -15.58
N SER A 133 3.40 11.38 -15.06
CA SER A 133 4.30 10.55 -14.25
C SER A 133 5.34 9.79 -15.08
N GLY A 134 5.12 9.65 -16.39
CA GLY A 134 5.92 8.78 -17.24
C GLY A 134 5.81 7.30 -16.87
N ASP A 135 6.64 6.47 -17.48
CA ASP A 135 6.77 5.07 -17.10
C ASP A 135 7.46 4.93 -15.73
N VAL A 136 6.85 4.16 -14.82
CA VAL A 136 7.42 3.87 -13.49
C VAL A 136 7.58 2.35 -13.37
N LEU A 137 8.67 1.85 -13.96
CA LEU A 137 8.89 0.43 -14.14
C LEU A 137 9.69 -0.18 -12.97
N ASN A 138 9.30 -1.39 -12.55
CA ASN A 138 10.05 -2.26 -11.65
C ASN A 138 10.49 -1.58 -10.33
N GLN A 139 9.56 -0.92 -9.64
CA GLN A 139 9.81 -0.19 -8.40
C GLN A 139 9.35 -1.00 -7.19
N ARG A 140 10.09 -0.91 -6.07
CA ARG A 140 9.58 -1.24 -4.73
C ARG A 140 9.04 0.04 -4.12
N LEU A 141 7.76 0.08 -3.80
CA LEU A 141 7.11 1.20 -3.14
C LEU A 141 6.87 0.87 -1.68
N SER A 142 6.94 1.89 -0.82
CA SER A 142 6.70 1.75 0.62
C SER A 142 6.08 3.02 1.17
N PHE A 143 5.03 2.87 1.97
CA PHE A 143 4.25 3.96 2.55
C PHE A 143 4.00 3.67 4.02
N ILE A 144 4.04 4.70 4.85
CA ILE A 144 3.63 4.63 6.25
C ILE A 144 2.25 5.25 6.35
N VAL A 145 1.31 4.55 6.97
CA VAL A 145 -0.04 5.04 7.25
C VAL A 145 -0.23 5.17 8.74
N GLU A 146 -0.61 6.38 9.15
CA GLU A 146 -0.97 6.73 10.52
C GLU A 146 -2.42 7.20 10.52
N THR A 147 -3.27 6.58 11.32
CA THR A 147 -4.69 6.93 11.41
C THR A 147 -5.27 6.52 12.76
N ASP A 148 -6.31 7.24 13.20
CA ASP A 148 -7.09 6.92 14.39
C ASP A 148 -8.20 5.88 14.12
N GLU A 149 -8.32 5.36 12.91
CA GLU A 149 -9.29 4.33 12.56
C GLU A 149 -8.88 2.97 13.13
N ASP A 150 -9.86 2.16 13.51
CA ASP A 150 -9.64 0.79 13.96
C ASP A 150 -9.50 -0.20 12.79
N GLU A 151 -10.06 0.16 11.64
CA GLU A 151 -10.17 -0.71 10.46
C GLU A 151 -10.03 0.08 9.17
N ILE A 152 -9.23 -0.44 8.23
CA ILE A 152 -9.03 0.17 6.91
C ILE A 152 -9.08 -0.85 5.78
N TYR A 153 -9.31 -0.34 4.57
CA TYR A 153 -9.04 -1.02 3.31
C TYR A 153 -7.99 -0.28 2.50
N LEU A 154 -7.25 -1.00 1.70
CA LEU A 154 -6.40 -0.47 0.64
C LEU A 154 -7.09 -0.70 -0.70
N LYS A 155 -7.08 0.33 -1.57
CA LYS A 155 -7.67 0.25 -2.90
C LYS A 155 -6.64 0.65 -3.95
N TRP A 156 -6.28 -0.31 -4.81
CA TRP A 156 -5.51 -0.08 -6.02
C TRP A 156 -6.51 0.09 -7.17
N GLU A 157 -6.49 1.24 -7.79
CA GLU A 157 -7.45 1.61 -8.82
C GLU A 157 -6.75 2.04 -10.11
N MET A 158 -7.23 1.56 -11.25
CA MET A 158 -6.96 2.14 -12.56
C MET A 158 -8.27 2.72 -13.08
N TYR A 159 -8.21 3.92 -13.64
CA TYR A 159 -9.39 4.63 -14.14
C TYR A 159 -9.05 5.55 -15.33
N ASP A 160 -10.10 5.98 -16.05
CA ASP A 160 -10.03 6.77 -17.26
C ASP A 160 -9.21 6.14 -18.40
N ALA A 161 -8.90 4.84 -18.30
CA ALA A 161 -8.19 4.16 -19.36
C ALA A 161 -9.14 3.65 -20.47
N GLY A 162 -8.56 3.38 -21.62
CA GLY A 162 -9.24 2.80 -22.78
C GLY A 162 -8.39 1.69 -23.36
N ASN A 163 -7.87 1.82 -24.56
CA ASN A 163 -6.79 1.02 -25.13
C ASN A 163 -5.47 1.67 -24.72
N ASN A 164 -5.05 1.44 -23.47
CA ASN A 164 -3.87 2.04 -22.85
C ASN A 164 -3.01 0.94 -22.23
N TRP A 165 -1.80 1.31 -21.77
CA TRP A 165 -0.89 0.36 -21.14
C TRP A 165 -1.39 -0.07 -19.76
N TYR A 166 -0.58 -0.78 -19.03
CA TYR A 166 -0.92 -1.59 -17.86
C TYR A 166 -0.33 -1.05 -16.55
N TRP A 167 -0.87 -1.56 -15.47
CA TRP A 167 -0.27 -1.53 -14.14
C TRP A 167 -0.27 -2.92 -13.52
N ALA A 168 0.90 -3.40 -13.11
CA ALA A 168 1.07 -4.66 -12.40
C ALA A 168 1.65 -4.43 -11.02
N ILE A 169 1.19 -5.23 -10.05
CA ILE A 169 1.70 -5.23 -8.68
C ILE A 169 1.96 -6.65 -8.19
N ASP A 170 2.94 -6.79 -7.29
CA ASP A 170 3.27 -8.04 -6.64
C ASP A 170 3.85 -7.82 -5.24
N ASN A 171 4.02 -8.90 -4.46
CA ASN A 171 4.68 -8.89 -3.16
C ASN A 171 4.11 -7.86 -2.18
N VAL A 172 2.77 -7.70 -2.14
CA VAL A 172 2.10 -6.80 -1.21
C VAL A 172 2.35 -7.27 0.22
N THR A 173 2.89 -6.36 1.04
CA THR A 173 3.19 -6.63 2.44
C THR A 173 2.62 -5.51 3.30
N ILE A 174 1.93 -5.88 4.38
CA ILE A 174 1.38 -4.95 5.36
C ILE A 174 1.93 -5.38 6.73
N GLN A 175 2.64 -4.47 7.37
CA GLN A 175 3.30 -4.74 8.65
C GLN A 175 3.04 -3.59 9.61
N SER A 176 2.63 -3.90 10.86
CA SER A 176 2.65 -2.91 11.91
C SER A 176 4.10 -2.47 12.15
N GLN A 177 4.34 -1.19 12.22
CA GLN A 177 5.63 -0.68 12.67
C GLN A 177 5.72 -0.92 14.18
N THR A 178 6.67 -1.73 14.60
CA THR A 178 7.03 -1.78 16.01
C THR A 178 8.01 -0.63 16.22
N PRO A 179 7.67 0.41 16.99
CA PRO A 179 8.60 1.48 17.24
C PRO A 179 9.89 0.95 17.90
N PRO A 180 11.03 1.56 17.67
CA PRO A 180 12.25 1.18 18.38
C PRO A 180 12.04 1.33 19.89
N ILE A 181 12.69 0.48 20.66
CA ILE A 181 12.68 0.60 22.13
C ILE A 181 13.18 1.99 22.52
N GLY A 182 12.39 2.70 23.29
CA GLY A 182 12.64 4.08 23.71
C GLY A 182 11.95 5.14 22.88
N ASP A 183 11.30 4.80 21.75
CA ASP A 183 10.47 5.72 20.97
C ASP A 183 9.02 5.66 21.50
N LEU A 184 8.74 6.45 22.53
CA LEU A 184 7.48 6.39 23.25
C LEU A 184 6.42 7.34 22.68
N ASN A 185 6.83 8.33 21.88
CA ASN A 185 5.92 9.26 21.19
C ASN A 185 5.72 8.89 19.72
N TYR A 186 6.42 7.82 19.24
CA TYR A 186 6.33 7.26 17.90
C TYR A 186 6.74 8.24 16.77
N ASP A 187 7.66 9.19 17.07
CA ASP A 187 8.14 10.16 16.08
C ASP A 187 9.40 9.69 15.33
N GLY A 188 9.89 8.48 15.63
CA GLY A 188 11.08 7.87 15.02
C GLY A 188 12.41 8.43 15.58
N ASN A 189 12.38 9.31 16.58
CA ASN A 189 13.57 9.94 17.14
C ASN A 189 13.65 9.68 18.66
N LEU A 190 14.73 9.08 19.12
CA LEU A 190 14.95 8.88 20.55
C LEU A 190 15.47 10.15 21.19
N ASN A 191 14.64 10.85 21.96
CA ASN A 191 14.97 12.18 22.49
C ASN A 191 14.29 12.48 23.86
N ILE A 192 14.38 13.74 24.29
CA ILE A 192 13.84 14.17 25.59
C ILE A 192 12.31 14.04 25.69
N PHE A 193 11.58 14.07 24.55
CA PHE A 193 10.13 13.96 24.56
C PHE A 193 9.68 12.55 24.93
N ASP A 194 10.41 11.52 24.50
CA ASP A 194 10.18 10.13 24.90
C ASP A 194 10.45 9.93 26.39
N LEU A 195 11.53 10.56 26.90
CA LEU A 195 11.85 10.53 28.32
C LEU A 195 10.73 11.14 29.17
N LEU A 196 10.09 12.22 28.68
CA LEU A 196 8.94 12.81 29.35
C LEU A 196 7.74 11.88 29.35
N THR A 197 7.45 11.25 28.20
CA THR A 197 6.40 10.23 28.09
C THR A 197 6.64 9.06 29.04
N LEU A 198 7.89 8.56 29.14
CA LEU A 198 8.24 7.52 30.09
C LEU A 198 8.01 7.95 31.56
N ALA A 199 8.36 9.19 31.90
CA ALA A 199 8.09 9.72 33.21
C ALA A 199 6.58 9.82 33.52
N GLU A 200 5.76 10.22 32.54
CA GLU A 200 4.29 10.28 32.67
C GLU A 200 3.67 8.89 32.88
N ILE A 201 4.21 7.85 32.22
CA ILE A 201 3.82 6.44 32.46
C ILE A 201 4.15 6.06 33.92
N LEU A 202 5.37 6.32 34.37
CA LEU A 202 5.83 5.92 35.70
C LEU A 202 5.08 6.60 36.86
N VAL A 203 4.58 7.81 36.63
CA VAL A 203 3.76 8.52 37.63
C VAL A 203 2.26 8.29 37.48
N GLY A 204 1.86 7.46 36.49
CA GLY A 204 0.48 7.02 36.27
C GLY A 204 -0.42 8.08 35.60
N VAL A 205 0.17 9.03 34.87
CA VAL A 205 -0.55 10.00 34.04
C VAL A 205 -1.01 9.33 32.75
N ILE A 206 -0.14 8.50 32.16
CA ILE A 206 -0.44 7.70 30.98
C ILE A 206 -0.58 6.23 31.40
N SER A 207 -1.65 5.57 30.94
CA SER A 207 -1.82 4.13 31.07
C SER A 207 -1.33 3.47 29.79
N PRO A 208 -0.17 2.81 29.77
CA PRO A 208 0.40 2.27 28.56
C PRO A 208 -0.42 1.07 28.04
N ASP A 209 -0.57 0.97 26.72
CA ASP A 209 -1.03 -0.21 26.03
C ASP A 209 0.09 -1.26 25.90
N THR A 210 -0.16 -2.34 25.16
CA THR A 210 0.81 -3.44 25.00
C THR A 210 2.09 -3.00 24.29
N VAL A 211 1.99 -2.11 23.30
CA VAL A 211 3.15 -1.64 22.52
C VAL A 211 3.94 -0.62 23.33
N LEU A 212 3.27 0.32 23.95
CA LEU A 212 3.90 1.34 24.79
C LEU A 212 4.61 0.68 25.99
N ASN A 213 4.04 -0.37 26.57
CA ASN A 213 4.72 -1.19 27.59
C ASN A 213 6.00 -1.84 27.04
N HIS A 214 5.98 -2.34 25.81
CA HIS A 214 7.15 -2.96 25.21
C HIS A 214 8.27 -1.96 24.92
N VAL A 215 7.95 -0.79 24.35
CA VAL A 215 8.97 0.22 24.01
C VAL A 215 9.47 1.01 25.21
N SER A 216 8.71 1.03 26.32
CA SER A 216 9.11 1.68 27.58
C SER A 216 10.02 0.83 28.47
N ASP A 217 10.10 -0.48 28.24
CA ASP A 217 11.02 -1.41 28.88
C ASP A 217 12.40 -1.35 28.19
N ILE A 218 13.17 -0.30 28.55
CA ILE A 218 14.46 0.02 27.91
C ILE A 218 15.52 -1.07 28.18
N ASN A 219 15.47 -1.67 29.36
CA ASN A 219 16.42 -2.72 29.76
C ASN A 219 15.96 -4.12 29.39
N GLN A 220 14.71 -4.26 28.90
CA GLN A 220 14.09 -5.52 28.48
C GLN A 220 14.02 -6.56 29.61
N ASP A 221 13.77 -6.13 30.86
CA ASP A 221 13.58 -7.02 31.99
C ASP A 221 12.14 -7.49 32.21
N GLY A 222 11.20 -6.97 31.40
CA GLY A 222 9.77 -7.29 31.41
C GLY A 222 8.92 -6.31 32.27
N GLU A 223 9.52 -5.28 32.86
CA GLU A 223 8.83 -4.29 33.69
C GLU A 223 9.27 -2.87 33.35
N THR A 224 8.32 -1.98 33.03
CA THR A 224 8.63 -0.53 32.92
C THR A 224 8.79 0.10 34.30
N SER A 225 9.97 0.59 34.60
CA SER A 225 10.36 1.04 35.94
C SER A 225 11.26 2.30 35.93
N PHE A 226 11.63 2.80 37.09
CA PHE A 226 12.63 3.88 37.18
C PHE A 226 14.02 3.49 36.69
N SER A 227 14.33 2.19 36.58
CA SER A 227 15.57 1.71 35.97
C SER A 227 15.65 2.10 34.49
N ASP A 228 14.54 1.98 33.78
CA ASP A 228 14.40 2.33 32.37
C ASP A 228 14.57 3.83 32.15
N LEU A 229 13.93 4.63 32.99
CA LEU A 229 14.09 6.09 32.96
C LEU A 229 15.55 6.52 33.11
N ILE A 230 16.28 5.89 34.05
CA ILE A 230 17.70 6.19 34.28
C ILE A 230 18.55 5.78 33.07
N LEU A 231 18.32 4.58 32.52
CA LEU A 231 19.06 4.10 31.36
C LEU A 231 18.78 4.98 30.13
N PHE A 232 17.53 5.37 29.92
CA PHE A 232 17.18 6.22 28.80
C PHE A 232 17.76 7.63 28.93
N LEU A 233 17.75 8.20 30.14
CA LEU A 233 18.41 9.47 30.40
C LEU A 233 19.91 9.40 30.08
N ILE A 234 20.60 8.35 30.50
CA ILE A 234 22.01 8.13 30.17
C ILE A 234 22.23 8.03 28.66
N TYR A 235 21.35 7.32 27.96
CA TYR A 235 21.41 7.23 26.50
C TYR A 235 21.32 8.60 25.82
N ILE A 236 20.30 9.40 26.15
CA ILE A 236 20.08 10.74 25.57
C ILE A 236 21.25 11.70 25.88
N MET A 237 21.84 11.60 27.08
CA MET A 237 22.98 12.47 27.45
C MET A 237 24.29 12.14 26.69
N ASN A 238 24.38 10.99 26.05
CA ASN A 238 25.58 10.54 25.33
C ASN A 238 25.44 10.59 23.80
N HIS A 239 24.26 10.95 23.28
CA HIS A 239 23.97 11.06 21.86
C HIS A 239 23.40 12.42 21.50
#